data_42e2b7dbfb91800d9ea2f77cda5ec630
#
_entry.id   42e2b7dbfb91800d9ea2f77cda5ec630
#
_cell.length_a   1.000
_cell.length_b   1.000
_cell.length_c   1.000
_cell.angle_alpha   90.00
_cell.angle_beta   90.00
_cell.angle_gamma   90.00
#
_symmetry.space_group_name_H-M   'P 1'
#
loop_
_entity.id
_entity.type
_entity.pdbx_description
1 polymer ?
#
loop_
_entity_poly.entity_id
_entity_poly.type
_entity_poly.pdbx_seq_one_letter_code
_entity_poly.pdbx_strand_id
1 'polypeptide(L)'
;YGRIAVQSTCLLIMSIAYGLIVWIGNSVTALYCCMALAGIGWAAIVSLPFAIMSEKVNKQRMGLFMGIFNMSIVIPQLIVSLLIAQFIGSAENKDLIFEISAVSLFLSFIMWRLVKEKRASA
;
A
#
# COMPACT_ATOMS: atom_id res chain seq x y z
N TYR A 1 -13.44 13.86 7.37
CA TYR A 1 -12.24 13.03 7.59
C TYR A 1 -11.23 13.39 6.49
N GLY A 2 -9.99 13.77 6.87
CA GLY A 2 -8.94 14.11 5.90
C GLY A 2 -8.51 12.88 5.09
N ARG A 3 -8.15 13.05 3.81
CA ARG A 3 -7.70 11.96 2.93
C ARG A 3 -6.50 11.21 3.49
N ILE A 4 -5.59 11.93 4.17
CA ILE A 4 -4.44 11.34 4.86
C ILE A 4 -4.89 10.40 5.98
N ALA A 5 -5.92 10.75 6.74
CA ALA A 5 -6.43 9.90 7.80
C ALA A 5 -7.02 8.60 7.24
N VAL A 6 -7.80 8.68 6.16
CA VAL A 6 -8.36 7.51 5.47
C VAL A 6 -7.25 6.61 4.94
N GLN A 7 -6.26 7.19 4.25
CA GLN A 7 -5.10 6.44 3.73
C GLN A 7 -4.33 5.73 4.85
N SER A 8 -4.05 6.44 5.95
CA SER A 8 -3.34 5.86 7.09
C SER A 8 -4.12 4.70 7.71
N THR A 9 -5.44 4.85 7.88
CA THR A 9 -6.29 3.80 8.44
C THR A 9 -6.31 2.57 7.54
N CYS A 10 -6.40 2.75 6.22
CA CYS A 10 -6.38 1.66 5.26
C CYS A 10 -5.04 0.91 5.24
N LEU A 11 -3.92 1.64 5.34
CA LEU A 11 -2.59 1.03 5.47
C LEU A 11 -2.46 0.19 6.75
N LEU A 12 -3.01 0.68 7.86
CA LEU A 12 -3.01 -0.04 9.12
C LEU A 12 -3.86 -1.32 9.03
N ILE A 13 -5.07 -1.23 8.48
CA ILE A 13 -5.95 -2.40 8.28
C ILE A 13 -5.25 -3.45 7.42
N MET A 14 -4.61 -3.03 6.34
CA MET A 14 -3.91 -3.94 5.44
C MET A 14 -2.68 -4.58 6.11
N SER A 15 -1.92 -3.82 6.91
CA SER A 15 -0.81 -4.35 7.70
C SER A 15 -1.27 -5.42 8.69
N ILE A 16 -2.37 -5.16 9.40
CA ILE A 16 -2.97 -6.12 10.34
C ILE A 16 -3.47 -7.36 9.59
N ALA A 17 -4.12 -7.18 8.43
CA ALA A 17 -4.63 -8.30 7.63
C ALA A 17 -3.50 -9.25 7.21
N TYR A 18 -2.39 -8.72 6.71
CA TYR A 18 -1.23 -9.55 6.34
C TYR A 18 -0.54 -10.18 7.55
N GLY A 19 -0.45 -9.49 8.68
CA GLY A 19 0.05 -10.07 9.92
C GLY A 19 -0.83 -11.23 10.42
N LEU A 20 -2.15 -11.11 10.31
CA LEU A 20 -3.10 -12.16 10.67
C LEU A 20 -3.00 -13.38 9.75
N ILE A 21 -2.67 -13.22 8.48
CA ILE A 21 -2.46 -14.34 7.55
C ILE A 21 -1.34 -15.25 8.07
N VAL A 22 -0.25 -14.69 8.57
CA VAL A 22 0.87 -15.47 9.13
C VAL A 22 0.43 -16.27 10.37
N TRP A 23 -0.46 -15.70 11.19
CA TRP A 23 -0.88 -16.33 12.45
C TRP A 23 -2.05 -17.30 12.31
N ILE A 24 -3.02 -17.00 11.44
CA ILE A 24 -4.31 -17.71 11.38
C ILE A 24 -4.53 -18.30 9.97
N GLY A 25 -3.60 -18.12 9.04
CA GLY A 25 -3.74 -18.51 7.63
C GLY A 25 -3.83 -20.02 7.36
N ASN A 26 -3.85 -20.86 8.40
CA ASN A 26 -4.00 -22.32 8.28
C ASN A 26 -5.38 -22.77 7.82
N SER A 27 -6.38 -21.88 7.86
CA SER A 27 -7.75 -22.15 7.41
C SER A 27 -8.04 -21.35 6.12
N VAL A 28 -8.59 -22.02 5.12
CA VAL A 28 -9.00 -21.40 3.85
C VAL A 28 -9.99 -20.25 4.08
N THR A 29 -10.93 -20.42 4.99
CA THR A 29 -11.92 -19.38 5.32
C THR A 29 -11.27 -18.16 5.97
N ALA A 30 -10.34 -18.36 6.90
CA ALA A 30 -9.60 -17.27 7.53
C ALA A 30 -8.75 -16.52 6.50
N LEU A 31 -8.11 -17.22 5.58
CA LEU A 31 -7.35 -16.62 4.50
C LEU A 31 -8.22 -15.71 3.61
N TYR A 32 -9.41 -16.17 3.21
CA TYR A 32 -10.35 -15.35 2.42
C TYR A 32 -10.81 -14.10 3.18
N CYS A 33 -11.10 -14.19 4.47
CA CYS A 33 -11.48 -13.04 5.28
C CYS A 33 -10.34 -12.01 5.37
N CYS A 34 -9.12 -12.46 5.63
CA CYS A 34 -7.96 -11.58 5.68
C CYS A 34 -7.65 -10.94 4.32
N MET A 35 -7.77 -11.69 3.23
CA MET A 35 -7.60 -11.15 1.88
C MET A 35 -8.68 -10.14 1.50
N ALA A 36 -9.93 -10.34 1.95
CA ALA A 36 -11.00 -9.36 1.74
C ALA A 36 -10.69 -8.03 2.47
N LEU A 37 -10.23 -8.10 3.71
CA LEU A 37 -9.79 -6.92 4.47
C LEU A 37 -8.60 -6.22 3.80
N ALA A 38 -7.61 -6.98 3.35
CA ALA A 38 -6.47 -6.45 2.60
C ALA A 38 -6.91 -5.77 1.30
N GLY A 39 -7.92 -6.32 0.61
CA GLY A 39 -8.49 -5.76 -0.62
C GLY A 39 -9.10 -4.37 -0.42
N ILE A 40 -9.78 -4.15 0.70
CA ILE A 40 -10.32 -2.82 1.05
C ILE A 40 -9.17 -1.81 1.20
N GLY A 41 -8.12 -2.20 1.91
CA GLY A 41 -6.92 -1.36 2.07
C GLY A 41 -6.24 -1.06 0.73
N TRP A 42 -6.13 -2.08 -0.13
CA TRP A 42 -5.55 -1.95 -1.47
C TRP A 42 -6.30 -0.95 -2.35
N ALA A 43 -7.63 -0.98 -2.35
CA ALA A 43 -8.45 -0.04 -3.11
C ALA A 43 -8.14 1.42 -2.74
N ALA A 44 -7.96 1.72 -1.47
CA ALA A 44 -7.59 3.06 -1.01
C ALA A 44 -6.16 3.44 -1.39
N ILE A 45 -5.20 2.51 -1.29
CA ILE A 45 -3.80 2.75 -1.66
C ILE A 45 -3.66 3.11 -3.13
N VAL A 46 -4.47 2.50 -4.00
CA VAL A 46 -4.44 2.80 -5.43
C VAL A 46 -5.17 4.10 -5.74
N SER A 47 -6.35 4.32 -5.18
CA SER A 47 -7.22 5.44 -5.59
C SER A 47 -6.84 6.79 -4.97
N LEU A 48 -6.49 6.84 -3.70
CA LEU A 48 -6.28 8.11 -2.98
C LEU A 48 -5.06 8.90 -3.45
N PRO A 49 -3.88 8.31 -3.68
CA PRO A 49 -2.73 9.06 -4.19
C PRO A 49 -2.99 9.65 -5.58
N PHE A 50 -3.66 8.90 -6.46
CA PHE A 50 -4.05 9.40 -7.78
C PHE A 50 -5.05 10.57 -7.67
N ALA A 51 -6.04 10.49 -6.79
CA ALA A 51 -6.99 11.56 -6.54
C ALA A 51 -6.30 12.83 -6.00
N ILE A 52 -5.39 12.67 -5.05
CA ILE A 52 -4.61 13.79 -4.49
C ILE A 52 -3.74 14.43 -5.57
N MET A 53 -3.07 13.61 -6.38
CA MET A 53 -2.19 14.09 -7.45
C MET A 53 -2.98 14.84 -8.53
N SER A 54 -4.13 14.30 -8.96
CA SER A 54 -4.96 14.92 -9.99
C SER A 54 -5.49 16.31 -9.61
N GLU A 55 -5.69 16.58 -8.33
CA GLU A 55 -6.13 17.89 -7.84
C GLU A 55 -4.98 18.91 -7.71
N LYS A 56 -3.77 18.43 -7.44
CA LYS A 56 -2.60 19.28 -7.19
C LYS A 56 -1.88 19.72 -8.46
N VAL A 57 -2.08 19.00 -9.55
CA VAL A 57 -1.35 19.19 -10.80
C VAL A 57 -2.10 20.14 -11.74
N ASN A 58 -1.33 20.96 -12.48
CA ASN A 58 -1.89 21.83 -13.51
C ASN A 58 -2.52 20.99 -14.63
N LYS A 59 -3.78 21.27 -14.94
CA LYS A 59 -4.58 20.55 -15.97
C LYS A 59 -3.91 20.49 -17.35
N GLN A 60 -3.15 21.53 -17.72
CA GLN A 60 -2.46 21.60 -19.01
C GLN A 60 -1.33 20.57 -19.14
N ARG A 61 -0.75 20.11 -18.03
CA ARG A 61 0.35 19.13 -18.01
C ARG A 61 0.00 17.85 -17.26
N MET A 62 -1.29 17.59 -17.09
CA MET A 62 -1.79 16.45 -16.34
C MET A 62 -1.18 15.12 -16.79
N GLY A 63 -1.10 14.89 -18.12
CA GLY A 63 -0.54 13.64 -18.65
C GLY A 63 0.92 13.41 -18.28
N LEU A 64 1.76 14.45 -18.35
CA LEU A 64 3.17 14.36 -17.98
C LEU A 64 3.34 14.01 -16.49
N PHE A 65 2.64 14.73 -15.62
CA PHE A 65 2.76 14.50 -14.18
C PHE A 65 2.18 13.15 -13.75
N MET A 66 1.07 12.72 -14.35
CA MET A 66 0.52 11.39 -14.12
C MET A 66 1.45 10.28 -14.62
N GLY A 67 2.14 10.49 -15.74
CA GLY A 67 3.17 9.57 -16.23
C GLY A 67 4.34 9.44 -15.24
N ILE A 68 4.90 10.56 -14.77
CA ILE A 68 5.98 10.57 -13.78
C ILE A 68 5.52 9.90 -12.46
N PHE A 69 4.31 10.21 -12.01
CA PHE A 69 3.73 9.61 -10.81
C PHE A 69 3.59 8.09 -10.97
N ASN A 70 3.09 7.63 -12.10
CA ASN A 70 2.98 6.19 -12.37
C ASN A 70 4.36 5.50 -12.41
N MET A 71 5.38 6.14 -13.01
CA MET A 71 6.75 5.62 -12.98
C MET A 71 7.30 5.51 -11.55
N SER A 72 6.98 6.45 -10.67
CA SER A 72 7.41 6.41 -9.28
C SER A 72 6.81 5.22 -8.49
N ILE A 73 5.71 4.66 -8.97
CA ILE A 73 5.10 3.44 -8.42
C ILE A 73 5.68 2.20 -9.09
N VAL A 74 5.75 2.19 -10.42
CA VAL A 74 6.13 1.01 -11.20
C VAL A 74 7.61 0.65 -11.03
N ILE A 75 8.52 1.63 -10.97
CA ILE A 75 9.96 1.36 -10.85
C ILE A 75 10.30 0.65 -9.54
N PRO A 76 9.90 1.13 -8.35
CA PRO A 76 10.11 0.39 -7.10
C PRO A 76 9.46 -0.98 -7.12
N GLN A 77 8.27 -1.12 -7.71
CA GLN A 77 7.55 -2.38 -7.81
C GLN A 77 8.30 -3.42 -8.65
N LEU A 78 8.92 -3.01 -9.75
CA LEU A 78 9.78 -3.87 -10.56
C LEU A 78 11.02 -4.32 -9.78
N ILE A 79 11.69 -3.39 -9.10
CA ILE A 79 12.90 -3.69 -8.30
C ILE A 79 12.53 -4.69 -7.20
N VAL A 80 11.47 -4.44 -6.46
CA VAL A 80 11.01 -5.33 -5.38
C VAL A 80 10.62 -6.70 -5.93
N SER A 81 9.91 -6.78 -7.05
CA SER A 81 9.50 -8.07 -7.64
C SER A 81 10.69 -8.91 -8.06
N LEU A 82 11.74 -8.31 -8.64
CA LEU A 82 12.97 -9.01 -9.01
C LEU A 82 13.75 -9.48 -7.79
N LEU A 83 13.90 -8.64 -6.76
CA LEU A 83 14.58 -8.99 -5.52
C LEU A 83 13.84 -10.11 -4.79
N ILE A 84 12.52 -9.98 -4.63
CA ILE A 84 11.70 -10.96 -3.93
C ILE A 84 11.69 -12.30 -4.67
N ALA A 85 11.62 -12.29 -6.01
CA ALA A 85 11.69 -13.53 -6.79
C ALA A 85 12.97 -14.34 -6.51
N GLN A 86 14.11 -13.67 -6.33
CA GLN A 86 15.37 -14.33 -6.00
C GLN A 86 15.40 -14.86 -4.56
N PHE A 87 14.91 -14.05 -3.59
CA PHE A 87 14.93 -14.44 -2.18
C PHE A 87 13.92 -15.54 -1.85
N ILE A 88 12.72 -15.49 -2.44
CA ILE A 88 11.65 -16.45 -2.16
C ILE A 88 11.88 -17.78 -2.86
N GLY A 89 12.52 -17.77 -4.04
CA GLY A 89 12.93 -19.01 -4.71
C GLY A 89 13.89 -19.85 -3.85
N SER A 90 14.58 -19.22 -2.90
CA SER A 90 15.54 -19.85 -1.98
C SER A 90 14.99 -20.04 -0.56
N ALA A 91 13.84 -19.47 -0.23
CA ALA A 91 13.29 -19.50 1.13
C ALA A 91 12.41 -20.74 1.34
N GLU A 92 12.70 -21.51 2.38
CA GLU A 92 11.86 -22.63 2.82
C GLU A 92 10.50 -22.17 3.35
N ASN A 93 10.39 -20.93 3.80
CA ASN A 93 9.21 -20.40 4.46
C ASN A 93 8.50 -19.34 3.60
N LYS A 94 7.34 -19.70 3.06
CA LYS A 94 6.56 -18.82 2.18
C LYS A 94 5.83 -17.70 2.95
N ASP A 95 5.69 -17.82 4.27
CA ASP A 95 5.06 -16.83 5.13
C ASP A 95 5.88 -15.53 5.25
N LEU A 96 7.19 -15.63 4.96
CA LEU A 96 8.11 -14.50 4.94
C LEU A 96 7.62 -13.31 4.08
N ILE A 97 6.91 -13.62 2.98
CA ILE A 97 6.34 -12.58 2.10
C ILE A 97 5.33 -11.73 2.85
N PHE A 98 4.43 -12.39 3.58
CA PHE A 98 3.37 -11.72 4.34
C PHE A 98 3.95 -10.94 5.52
N GLU A 99 4.98 -11.46 6.19
CA GLU A 99 5.68 -10.77 7.26
C GLU A 99 6.34 -9.47 6.76
N ILE A 100 7.13 -9.54 5.69
CA ILE A 100 7.79 -8.38 5.09
C ILE A 100 6.74 -7.37 4.62
N SER A 101 5.65 -7.83 4.02
CA SER A 101 4.56 -6.96 3.57
C SER A 101 3.87 -6.27 4.74
N ALA A 102 3.58 -6.98 5.82
CA ALA A 102 2.97 -6.41 7.02
C ALA A 102 3.85 -5.33 7.65
N VAL A 103 5.15 -5.60 7.80
CA VAL A 103 6.13 -4.63 8.35
C VAL A 103 6.25 -3.41 7.44
N SER A 104 6.36 -3.60 6.13
CA SER A 104 6.48 -2.49 5.16
C SER A 104 5.24 -1.59 5.16
N LEU A 105 4.04 -2.18 5.25
CA LEU A 105 2.79 -1.45 5.35
C LEU A 105 2.66 -0.70 6.68
N PHE A 106 3.12 -1.27 7.77
CA PHE A 106 3.14 -0.61 9.07
C PHE A 106 4.10 0.59 9.07
N LEU A 107 5.28 0.46 8.47
CA LEU A 107 6.19 1.59 8.28
C LEU A 107 5.56 2.67 7.41
N SER A 108 4.88 2.29 6.33
CA SER A 108 4.15 3.23 5.47
C SER A 108 3.04 3.96 6.24
N PHE A 109 2.32 3.28 7.12
CA PHE A 109 1.34 3.90 8.02
C PHE A 109 1.98 4.98 8.88
N ILE A 110 3.12 4.70 9.52
CA ILE A 110 3.85 5.67 10.34
C ILE A 110 4.27 6.87 9.50
N MET A 111 4.85 6.63 8.31
CA MET A 111 5.28 7.70 7.41
C MET A 111 4.12 8.61 6.97
N TRP A 112 2.95 8.03 6.66
CA TRP A 112 1.76 8.81 6.32
C TRP A 112 1.23 9.65 7.49
N ARG A 113 1.39 9.21 8.74
CA ARG A 113 1.04 10.00 9.93
C ARG A 113 1.92 11.24 10.09
N LEU A 114 3.12 11.24 9.55
CA LEU A 114 4.04 12.39 9.57
C LEU A 114 3.71 13.43 8.48
N VAL A 115 2.95 13.05 7.45
CA VAL A 115 2.53 13.96 6.39
C VAL A 115 1.47 14.91 6.93
N LYS A 116 1.78 16.21 6.97
CA LYS A 116 0.84 17.27 7.34
C LYS A 116 0.06 17.71 6.11
N GLU A 117 -1.24 17.50 6.11
CA GLU A 117 -2.13 18.09 5.11
C GLU A 117 -2.28 19.59 5.41
N LYS A 118 -1.71 20.47 4.58
CA LYS A 118 -2.13 21.87 4.58
C LYS A 118 -3.59 21.90 4.14
N ARG A 119 -4.51 22.13 5.08
CA ARG A 119 -5.88 22.46 4.74
C ARG A 119 -5.82 23.64 3.78
N ALA A 120 -6.34 23.48 2.57
CA ALA A 120 -6.65 24.61 1.74
C ALA A 120 -7.66 25.44 2.55
N SER A 121 -7.24 26.60 3.02
CA SER A 121 -8.16 27.59 3.57
C SER A 121 -9.14 27.93 2.45
N ALA A 122 -10.40 27.65 2.73
CA ALA A 122 -11.52 28.06 1.90
C ALA A 122 -11.53 29.58 1.73
#